data_3248e5427a7b3e08e2288193f2a828e7
#
_entry.id   3248e5427a7b3e08e2288193f2a828e7
#
_cell.length_a   1.000
_cell.length_b   1.000
_cell.length_c   1.000
_cell.angle_alpha   90.00
_cell.angle_beta   90.00
_cell.angle_gamma   90.00
#
_symmetry.space_group_name_H-M   'P 1'
#
loop_
_entity.id
_entity.type
_entity.pdbx_description
1 polymer ?
#
loop_
_entity_poly.entity_id
_entity_poly.type
_entity_poly.pdbx_seq_one_letter_code
_entity_poly.pdbx_strand_id
1 'polypeptide(L)'
;MSFTNLITEAIDSVYDDIKANKTPTVCEMGNQRLKNNKSRAKIFNARGIHTHANTTKEYFQALGFGRYLAIDVNTEKDAIAMDLNLDCKQAYNFTDQFDLVTNNGTGEHVFNQYTVFKNIHDMTKVGGYMIHVLPFYRWVDHGFYSFHP
;
A
#
# COMPACT_ATOMS: atom_id res chain seq x y z
N MET A 1 2.44 -10.70 2.50
CA MET A 1 1.87 -10.21 3.76
C MET A 1 0.35 -10.05 3.68
N SER A 2 -0.32 -9.58 4.70
CA SER A 2 -1.80 -9.53 4.69
C SER A 2 -2.30 -8.15 5.09
N PHE A 3 -3.34 -7.73 4.41
CA PHE A 3 -4.07 -6.48 4.69
C PHE A 3 -4.82 -6.61 6.04
N THR A 4 -4.30 -5.99 7.08
CA THR A 4 -4.77 -6.10 8.47
C THR A 4 -5.74 -4.99 8.85
N ASN A 5 -6.30 -5.05 10.08
CA ASN A 5 -7.11 -3.95 10.62
C ASN A 5 -6.32 -2.64 10.67
N LEU A 6 -5.05 -2.69 11.06
CA LEU A 6 -4.21 -1.51 11.22
C LEU A 6 -4.07 -0.71 9.92
N ILE A 7 -3.73 -1.37 8.80
CA ILE A 7 -3.64 -0.67 7.51
C ILE A 7 -5.00 -0.14 7.05
N THR A 8 -6.09 -0.88 7.32
CA THR A 8 -7.44 -0.45 6.96
C THR A 8 -7.84 0.82 7.70
N GLU A 9 -7.54 0.90 9.00
CA GLU A 9 -7.79 2.08 9.85
C GLU A 9 -6.90 3.26 9.46
N ALA A 10 -5.63 3.01 9.14
CA ALA A 10 -4.71 4.04 8.66
C ALA A 10 -5.18 4.65 7.32
N ILE A 11 -5.68 3.84 6.40
CA ILE A 11 -6.26 4.33 5.15
C ILE A 11 -7.52 5.15 5.43
N ASP A 12 -8.40 4.68 6.31
CA ASP A 12 -9.63 5.39 6.66
C ASP A 12 -9.37 6.77 7.27
N SER A 13 -8.30 6.91 8.06
CA SER A 13 -7.93 8.18 8.70
C SER A 13 -7.55 9.30 7.73
N VAL A 14 -7.11 8.97 6.52
CA VAL A 14 -6.72 9.91 5.47
C VAL A 14 -7.65 9.89 4.26
N TYR A 15 -8.68 9.03 4.32
CA TYR A 15 -9.55 8.77 3.18
C TYR A 15 -10.27 10.00 2.65
N ASP A 16 -10.83 10.82 3.55
CA ASP A 16 -11.65 11.96 3.14
C ASP A 16 -10.80 13.03 2.45
N ASP A 17 -9.56 13.22 2.89
CA ASP A 17 -8.60 14.12 2.23
C ASP A 17 -8.21 13.61 0.83
N ILE A 18 -7.92 12.30 0.72
CA ILE A 18 -7.60 11.68 -0.57
C ILE A 18 -8.80 11.72 -1.51
N LYS A 19 -10.01 11.52 -0.99
CA LYS A 19 -11.26 11.48 -1.77
C LYS A 19 -11.70 12.86 -2.26
N ALA A 20 -11.16 13.94 -1.73
CA ALA A 20 -11.33 15.27 -2.30
C ALA A 20 -10.84 15.34 -3.76
N ASN A 21 -9.89 14.47 -4.13
CA ASN A 21 -9.57 14.16 -5.52
C ASN A 21 -10.64 13.20 -6.08
N LYS A 22 -11.34 13.58 -7.15
CA LYS A 22 -12.50 12.83 -7.69
C LYS A 22 -12.19 11.38 -8.07
N THR A 23 -10.99 11.12 -8.54
CA THR A 23 -10.51 9.79 -8.97
C THR A 23 -9.14 9.49 -8.39
N PRO A 24 -9.04 9.28 -7.06
CA PRO A 24 -7.74 9.04 -6.42
C PRO A 24 -7.09 7.77 -6.95
N THR A 25 -5.77 7.74 -6.84
CA THR A 25 -4.93 6.63 -7.31
C THR A 25 -4.11 6.06 -6.16
N VAL A 26 -3.87 4.75 -6.18
CA VAL A 26 -3.10 4.06 -5.14
C VAL A 26 -2.06 3.12 -5.72
N CYS A 27 -0.89 3.09 -5.07
CA CYS A 27 0.14 2.08 -5.30
C CYS A 27 0.43 1.31 -4.01
N GLU A 28 0.40 -0.01 -4.06
CA GLU A 28 0.81 -0.88 -2.96
C GLU A 28 2.22 -1.41 -3.19
N MET A 29 3.08 -1.28 -2.17
CA MET A 29 4.32 -2.04 -2.11
C MET A 29 4.01 -3.46 -1.64
N GLY A 30 4.23 -4.44 -2.52
CA GLY A 30 3.84 -5.83 -2.32
C GLY A 30 2.38 -6.14 -2.74
N ASN A 31 2.16 -7.32 -3.33
CA ASN A 31 0.84 -7.81 -3.72
C ASN A 31 0.08 -8.41 -2.52
N GLN A 32 -0.55 -7.58 -1.75
CA GLN A 32 -1.17 -7.93 -0.47
C GLN A 32 -2.32 -8.95 -0.60
N ARG A 33 -2.50 -9.77 0.43
CA ARG A 33 -3.69 -10.63 0.58
C ARG A 33 -4.75 -9.91 1.41
N LEU A 34 -5.91 -9.70 0.83
CA LEU A 34 -7.04 -9.16 1.57
C LEU A 34 -7.61 -10.26 2.48
N LYS A 35 -7.53 -10.04 3.79
CA LYS A 35 -8.18 -10.90 4.78
C LYS A 35 -9.49 -10.27 5.23
N ASN A 36 -10.46 -11.11 5.61
CA ASN A 36 -11.62 -10.62 6.32
C ASN A 36 -11.20 -10.02 7.66
N ASN A 37 -11.56 -8.77 7.87
CA ASN A 37 -11.29 -8.08 9.13
C ASN A 37 -12.49 -7.22 9.54
N LYS A 38 -12.62 -7.03 10.86
CA LYS A 38 -13.74 -6.29 11.46
C LYS A 38 -13.71 -4.81 11.11
N SER A 39 -12.51 -4.21 11.06
CA SER A 39 -12.33 -2.79 10.72
C SER A 39 -12.80 -2.50 9.30
N ARG A 40 -12.50 -3.36 8.33
CA ARG A 40 -12.98 -3.21 6.96
C ARG A 40 -14.51 -3.21 6.88
N ALA A 41 -15.15 -4.19 7.52
CA ALA A 41 -16.61 -4.28 7.54
C ALA A 41 -17.24 -3.03 8.18
N LYS A 42 -16.67 -2.54 9.30
CA LYS A 42 -17.12 -1.33 9.97
C LYS A 42 -16.99 -0.09 9.07
N ILE A 43 -15.84 0.07 8.40
CA ILE A 43 -15.58 1.21 7.52
C ILE A 43 -16.49 1.17 6.30
N PHE A 44 -16.67 0.01 5.66
CA PHE A 44 -17.57 -0.14 4.53
C PHE A 44 -19.01 0.22 4.91
N ASN A 45 -19.50 -0.29 6.04
CA ASN A 45 -20.85 0.04 6.54
C ASN A 45 -20.99 1.54 6.84
N ALA A 46 -20.02 2.16 7.50
CA ALA A 46 -20.05 3.58 7.83
C ALA A 46 -20.05 4.48 6.57
N ARG A 47 -19.44 4.02 5.49
CA ARG A 47 -19.37 4.73 4.20
C ARG A 47 -20.46 4.31 3.20
N GLY A 48 -21.42 3.48 3.62
CA GLY A 48 -22.51 3.01 2.76
C GLY A 48 -22.05 2.10 1.61
N ILE A 49 -20.90 1.42 1.78
CA ILE A 49 -20.34 0.51 0.77
C ILE A 49 -20.90 -0.89 1.04
N HIS A 50 -21.74 -1.38 0.12
CA HIS A 50 -22.43 -2.67 0.24
C HIS A 50 -21.89 -3.73 -0.75
N THR A 51 -20.60 -3.68 -1.06
CA THR A 51 -19.96 -4.65 -1.94
C THR A 51 -18.99 -5.54 -1.18
N HIS A 52 -18.70 -6.71 -1.73
CA HIS A 52 -17.66 -7.60 -1.26
C HIS A 52 -16.36 -7.31 -2.01
N ALA A 53 -15.25 -7.32 -1.29
CA ALA A 53 -13.92 -7.26 -1.87
C ALA A 53 -13.14 -8.52 -1.45
N ASN A 54 -12.60 -9.24 -2.41
CA ASN A 54 -11.78 -10.44 -2.21
C ASN A 54 -10.28 -10.14 -2.37
N THR A 55 -9.96 -9.05 -3.08
CA THR A 55 -8.60 -8.58 -3.33
C THR A 55 -8.43 -7.15 -2.82
N THR A 56 -7.19 -6.72 -2.60
CA THR A 56 -6.91 -5.33 -2.24
C THR A 56 -7.26 -4.37 -3.38
N LYS A 57 -7.12 -4.80 -4.63
CA LYS A 57 -7.60 -4.05 -5.80
C LYS A 57 -9.11 -3.76 -5.69
N GLU A 58 -9.93 -4.79 -5.44
CA GLU A 58 -11.38 -4.63 -5.26
C GLU A 58 -11.72 -3.77 -4.04
N TYR A 59 -10.94 -3.87 -2.96
CA TYR A 59 -11.09 -3.02 -1.77
C TYR A 59 -10.92 -1.54 -2.12
N PHE A 60 -9.84 -1.18 -2.81
CA PHE A 60 -9.60 0.21 -3.22
C PHE A 60 -10.61 0.69 -4.26
N GLN A 61 -11.02 -0.17 -5.19
CA GLN A 61 -12.09 0.15 -6.14
C GLN A 61 -13.42 0.43 -5.44
N ALA A 62 -13.78 -0.36 -4.43
CA ALA A 62 -14.97 -0.15 -3.62
C ALA A 62 -14.93 1.18 -2.84
N LEU A 63 -13.75 1.61 -2.41
CA LEU A 63 -13.51 2.94 -1.86
C LEU A 63 -13.52 4.06 -2.93
N GLY A 64 -13.62 3.71 -4.21
CA GLY A 64 -13.71 4.65 -5.31
C GLY A 64 -12.36 5.18 -5.82
N PHE A 65 -11.27 4.43 -5.60
CA PHE A 65 -10.01 4.69 -6.28
C PHE A 65 -10.14 4.34 -7.76
N GLY A 66 -9.74 5.25 -8.64
CA GLY A 66 -9.85 5.07 -10.09
C GLY A 66 -8.71 4.23 -10.67
N ARG A 67 -7.54 4.26 -10.04
CA ARG A 67 -6.39 3.45 -10.44
C ARG A 67 -5.76 2.77 -9.23
N TYR A 68 -5.54 1.47 -9.35
CA TYR A 68 -4.79 0.65 -8.41
C TYR A 68 -3.59 0.02 -9.11
N LEU A 69 -2.44 0.03 -8.46
CA LEU A 69 -1.24 -0.66 -8.87
C LEU A 69 -0.63 -1.39 -7.67
N ALA A 70 -0.05 -2.56 -7.89
CA ALA A 70 0.82 -3.23 -6.92
C ALA A 70 2.21 -3.45 -7.54
N ILE A 71 3.26 -3.28 -6.75
CA ILE A 71 4.64 -3.57 -7.13
C ILE A 71 5.15 -4.69 -6.22
N ASP A 72 5.66 -5.78 -6.81
CA ASP A 72 6.23 -6.90 -6.07
C ASP A 72 7.43 -7.45 -6.84
N VAL A 73 8.17 -8.38 -6.26
CA VAL A 73 9.23 -9.13 -6.97
C VAL A 73 8.66 -10.17 -7.95
N ASN A 74 7.36 -10.45 -7.86
CA ASN A 74 6.64 -11.38 -8.72
C ASN A 74 5.46 -10.66 -9.40
N THR A 75 4.82 -11.34 -10.35
CA THR A 75 3.67 -10.80 -11.11
C THR A 75 2.32 -11.35 -10.63
N GLU A 76 2.28 -11.99 -9.47
CA GLU A 76 1.03 -12.51 -8.93
C GLU A 76 0.03 -11.38 -8.68
N LYS A 77 -1.26 -11.66 -8.86
CA LYS A 77 -2.37 -10.73 -8.64
C LYS A 77 -2.22 -9.39 -9.39
N ASP A 78 -1.76 -9.47 -10.63
CA ASP A 78 -1.54 -8.32 -11.51
C ASP A 78 -0.50 -7.31 -10.99
N ALA A 79 0.42 -7.72 -10.12
CA ALA A 79 1.52 -6.86 -9.69
C ALA A 79 2.54 -6.65 -10.81
N ILE A 80 3.14 -5.48 -10.84
CA ILE A 80 4.29 -5.21 -11.69
C ILE A 80 5.55 -5.70 -10.98
N ALA A 81 6.34 -6.54 -11.65
CA ALA A 81 7.58 -7.06 -11.09
C ALA A 81 8.66 -5.96 -11.10
N MET A 82 9.09 -5.54 -9.91
CA MET A 82 10.21 -4.62 -9.71
C MET A 82 10.99 -5.00 -8.46
N ASP A 83 12.31 -4.92 -8.53
CA ASP A 83 13.19 -5.02 -7.37
C ASP A 83 13.28 -3.66 -6.67
N LEU A 84 12.70 -3.55 -5.49
CA LEU A 84 12.69 -2.31 -4.69
C LEU A 84 14.06 -1.97 -4.08
N ASN A 85 15.08 -2.83 -4.21
CA ASN A 85 16.46 -2.47 -3.92
C ASN A 85 17.05 -1.50 -4.95
N LEU A 86 16.44 -1.41 -6.13
CA LEU A 86 16.85 -0.52 -7.20
C LEU A 86 15.99 0.75 -7.19
N ASP A 87 16.57 1.84 -7.66
CA ASP A 87 15.83 3.07 -7.95
C ASP A 87 14.85 2.80 -9.12
N CYS A 88 13.56 2.77 -8.84
CA CYS A 88 12.55 2.38 -9.82
C CYS A 88 12.49 3.33 -11.02
N LYS A 89 12.79 4.61 -10.82
CA LYS A 89 12.87 5.59 -11.91
C LYS A 89 14.04 5.29 -12.85
N GLN A 90 15.20 4.95 -12.28
CA GLN A 90 16.41 4.69 -13.08
C GLN A 90 16.39 3.29 -13.72
N ALA A 91 15.99 2.28 -12.95
CA ALA A 91 16.05 0.88 -13.39
C ALA A 91 14.91 0.49 -14.35
N TYR A 92 13.71 1.06 -14.15
CA TYR A 92 12.50 0.67 -14.88
C TYR A 92 11.83 1.82 -15.63
N ASN A 93 12.43 3.02 -15.63
CA ASN A 93 11.82 4.25 -16.16
C ASN A 93 10.41 4.51 -15.57
N PHE A 94 10.21 4.11 -14.30
CA PHE A 94 8.93 4.23 -13.62
C PHE A 94 8.79 5.61 -12.98
N THR A 95 7.91 6.43 -13.53
CA THR A 95 7.70 7.82 -13.12
C THR A 95 6.27 8.11 -12.66
N ASP A 96 5.44 7.07 -12.54
CA ASP A 96 4.05 7.22 -12.08
C ASP A 96 3.98 7.70 -10.64
N GLN A 97 3.03 8.58 -10.37
CA GLN A 97 2.75 9.11 -9.05
C GLN A 97 1.30 8.85 -8.63
N PHE A 98 1.11 8.65 -7.34
CA PHE A 98 -0.16 8.23 -6.74
C PHE A 98 -0.57 9.16 -5.59
N ASP A 99 -1.87 9.26 -5.35
CA ASP A 99 -2.42 10.01 -4.23
C ASP A 99 -2.18 9.29 -2.89
N LEU A 100 -2.06 7.96 -2.94
CA LEU A 100 -1.73 7.11 -1.81
C LEU A 100 -0.68 6.07 -2.21
N VAL A 101 0.38 5.93 -1.42
CA VAL A 101 1.33 4.82 -1.52
C VAL A 101 1.36 4.07 -0.19
N THR A 102 1.16 2.75 -0.23
CA THR A 102 1.15 1.92 0.98
C THR A 102 2.35 0.99 1.02
N ASN A 103 3.01 0.91 2.18
CA ASN A 103 4.06 -0.04 2.49
C ASN A 103 3.63 -0.84 3.73
N ASN A 104 2.87 -1.90 3.48
CA ASN A 104 2.30 -2.74 4.52
C ASN A 104 3.07 -4.05 4.61
N GLY A 105 4.17 -4.03 5.35
CA GLY A 105 4.99 -5.20 5.60
C GLY A 105 5.72 -5.72 4.37
N THR A 106 6.24 -4.83 3.55
CA THR A 106 7.08 -5.15 2.39
C THR A 106 8.48 -4.60 2.55
N GLY A 107 8.60 -3.37 3.02
CA GLY A 107 9.89 -2.69 3.14
C GLY A 107 10.90 -3.40 4.03
N GLU A 108 10.46 -4.11 5.07
CA GLU A 108 11.33 -4.90 5.95
C GLU A 108 12.02 -6.08 5.25
N HIS A 109 11.52 -6.50 4.09
CA HIS A 109 12.10 -7.55 3.25
C HIS A 109 13.03 -7.00 2.17
N VAL A 110 13.18 -5.68 2.05
CA VAL A 110 14.07 -5.03 1.09
C VAL A 110 15.38 -4.65 1.79
N PHE A 111 16.52 -5.08 1.25
CA PHE A 111 17.81 -4.86 1.89
C PHE A 111 18.21 -3.37 1.86
N ASN A 112 17.99 -2.68 0.74
CA ASN A 112 18.33 -1.26 0.59
C ASN A 112 17.19 -0.37 1.10
N GLN A 113 17.18 -0.06 2.39
CA GLN A 113 16.13 0.74 3.03
C GLN A 113 16.05 2.16 2.48
N TYR A 114 17.18 2.80 2.19
CA TYR A 114 17.17 4.12 1.58
C TYR A 114 16.41 4.12 0.25
N THR A 115 16.68 3.13 -0.60
CA THR A 115 16.07 3.06 -1.93
C THR A 115 14.58 2.76 -1.86
N VAL A 116 14.13 1.86 -0.96
CA VAL A 116 12.69 1.57 -0.86
C VAL A 116 11.89 2.79 -0.39
N PHE A 117 12.38 3.51 0.62
CA PHE A 117 11.71 4.73 1.07
C PHE A 117 11.77 5.86 0.04
N LYS A 118 12.90 6.00 -0.68
CA LYS A 118 13.02 6.93 -1.80
C LYS A 118 12.02 6.61 -2.91
N ASN A 119 11.90 5.35 -3.31
CA ASN A 119 10.94 4.93 -4.33
C ASN A 119 9.50 5.28 -3.90
N ILE A 120 9.12 5.00 -2.66
CA ILE A 120 7.79 5.34 -2.11
C ILE A 120 7.56 6.86 -2.15
N HIS A 121 8.55 7.63 -1.74
CA HIS A 121 8.48 9.10 -1.81
C HIS A 121 8.31 9.59 -3.25
N ASP A 122 9.12 9.10 -4.18
CA ASP A 122 9.09 9.53 -5.59
C ASP A 122 7.77 9.15 -6.29
N MET A 123 7.15 8.03 -5.86
CA MET A 123 5.85 7.56 -6.34
C MET A 123 4.67 8.28 -5.68
N THR A 124 4.90 9.12 -4.69
CA THR A 124 3.83 9.86 -4.02
C THR A 124 3.71 11.26 -4.62
N LYS A 125 2.51 11.65 -5.02
CA LYS A 125 2.22 13.00 -5.50
C LYS A 125 2.49 14.03 -4.41
N VAL A 126 2.78 15.25 -4.80
CA VAL A 126 2.79 16.39 -3.87
C VAL A 126 1.39 16.54 -3.25
N GLY A 127 1.32 16.54 -1.92
CA GLY A 127 0.06 16.53 -1.17
C GLY A 127 -0.59 15.13 -1.05
N GLY A 128 0.06 14.09 -1.57
CA GLY A 128 -0.36 12.70 -1.37
C GLY A 128 0.09 12.12 -0.03
N TYR A 129 -0.31 10.89 0.24
CA TYR A 129 -0.05 10.19 1.50
C TYR A 129 0.84 8.96 1.31
N MET A 130 1.75 8.76 2.24
CA MET A 130 2.53 7.53 2.41
C MET A 130 2.10 6.85 3.71
N ILE A 131 1.66 5.60 3.63
CA ILE A 131 1.31 4.82 4.83
C ILE A 131 2.29 3.66 4.97
N HIS A 132 3.00 3.64 6.09
CA HIS A 132 3.94 2.58 6.44
C HIS A 132 3.39 1.78 7.63
N VAL A 133 3.20 0.48 7.45
CA VAL A 133 2.89 -0.48 8.50
C VAL A 133 4.02 -1.50 8.52
N LEU A 134 4.94 -1.34 9.44
CA LEU A 134 6.20 -2.06 9.48
C LEU A 134 6.37 -2.77 10.84
N PRO A 135 7.13 -3.87 10.92
CA PRO A 135 7.33 -4.60 12.16
C PRO A 135 8.14 -3.77 13.16
N PHE A 136 7.65 -3.69 14.41
CA PHE A 136 8.32 -2.99 15.49
C PHE A 136 8.82 -3.93 16.59
N TYR A 137 7.93 -4.77 17.14
CA TYR A 137 8.21 -5.59 18.31
C TYR A 137 7.72 -7.03 18.16
N ARG A 138 8.48 -8.00 18.65
CA ARG A 138 8.14 -9.44 18.63
C ARG A 138 8.01 -10.10 17.25
N TRP A 139 8.56 -9.48 16.22
CA TRP A 139 8.61 -10.07 14.87
C TRP A 139 9.99 -10.66 14.60
N VAL A 140 10.40 -11.62 15.44
CA VAL A 140 11.68 -12.34 15.31
C VAL A 140 11.60 -13.20 14.03
N ASP A 141 12.71 -13.26 13.31
CA ASP A 141 12.84 -14.01 12.05
C ASP A 141 11.87 -13.58 10.93
N HIS A 142 11.48 -12.29 10.92
CA HIS A 142 10.59 -11.72 9.94
C HIS A 142 11.23 -10.54 9.21
N GLY A 143 11.75 -10.80 8.00
CA GLY A 143 12.42 -9.78 7.21
C GLY A 143 13.83 -9.44 7.70
N PHE A 144 14.46 -8.47 7.04
CA PHE A 144 15.80 -8.00 7.39
C PHE A 144 15.79 -6.96 8.52
N TYR A 145 14.70 -6.26 8.70
CA TYR A 145 14.64 -5.08 9.57
C TYR A 145 13.42 -5.09 10.49
N SER A 146 13.62 -4.59 11.70
CA SER A 146 12.58 -4.11 12.60
C SER A 146 12.79 -2.61 12.80
N PHE A 147 11.71 -1.84 12.79
CA PHE A 147 11.74 -0.39 12.82
C PHE A 147 11.38 0.09 14.24
N HIS A 148 12.21 0.96 14.79
CA HIS A 148 11.95 1.63 16.07
C HIS A 148 11.62 3.10 15.81
N PRO A 149 10.61 3.65 16.52
CA PRO A 149 10.27 5.07 16.43
C PRO A 149 11.40 5.94 16.97
#